data_76a556234c2ec97f184c4276f9dacf28
#
_entry.id   76a556234c2ec97f184c4276f9dacf28
#
_cell.length_a   1.000
_cell.length_b   1.000
_cell.length_c   1.000
_cell.angle_alpha   90.00
_cell.angle_beta   90.00
_cell.angle_gamma   90.00
#
_symmetry.space_group_name_H-M   'P 1'
#
loop_
_entity.id
_entity.type
_entity.pdbx_description
1 polymer ?
#
loop_
_entity_poly.entity_id
_entity_poly.type
_entity_poly.pdbx_seq_one_letter_code
_entity_poly.pdbx_strand_id
1 'polypeptide(L)'
;MADEKNYERRIVIDPKVHFGKPCIADTRIPVENVLELIQENISFTDIVEKYYPDLEIEDIKACARYATDIVRSEEIHAELT
;
A
#
# COMPACT_ATOMS: atom_id res chain seq x y z
N MET A 1 -1.47 8.68 18.92
CA MET A 1 -1.59 9.33 18.10
C MET A 1 -1.75 8.94 16.74
N ALA A 2 -2.26 9.70 16.06
CA ALA A 2 -2.68 9.36 14.77
C ALA A 2 -1.59 8.98 13.85
N ASP A 3 -0.41 9.35 14.20
CA ASP A 3 0.62 9.09 13.29
C ASP A 3 1.04 7.69 13.21
N GLU A 4 0.54 6.80 14.05
CA GLU A 4 0.85 5.46 13.88
C GLU A 4 0.34 4.93 12.61
N LYS A 5 -0.67 5.53 12.01
CA LYS A 5 -1.21 5.07 10.75
C LYS A 5 -1.09 6.15 9.72
N ASN A 6 0.13 6.54 9.45
CA ASN A 6 0.38 7.57 8.47
C ASN A 6 -0.19 7.26 7.12
N TYR A 7 -0.24 5.97 6.77
CA TYR A 7 -0.75 5.62 5.47
C TYR A 7 -2.23 5.92 5.32
N GLU A 8 -2.93 6.23 6.40
CA GLU A 8 -4.36 6.49 6.30
C GLU A 8 -4.68 7.65 5.38
N ARG A 9 -3.74 8.56 5.22
CA ARG A 9 -3.97 9.66 4.30
C ARG A 9 -3.49 9.35 2.90
N ARG A 10 -2.71 8.29 2.75
CA ARG A 10 -2.14 7.95 1.46
C ARG A 10 -2.81 6.75 0.81
N ILE A 11 -3.56 5.98 1.60
CA ILE A 11 -4.26 4.80 1.08
C ILE A 11 -5.74 5.03 1.24
N VAL A 12 -6.50 4.86 0.16
CA VAL A 12 -7.95 5.03 0.23
C VAL A 12 -8.62 3.80 -0.33
N ILE A 13 -9.81 3.51 0.21
CA ILE A 13 -10.63 2.42 -0.28
C ILE A 13 -11.97 3.04 -0.64
N ASP A 14 -12.23 3.12 -1.95
CA ASP A 14 -13.44 3.76 -2.45
C ASP A 14 -14.15 2.75 -3.32
N PRO A 15 -15.39 2.37 -2.98
CA PRO A 15 -16.11 1.37 -3.77
C PRO A 15 -16.22 1.72 -5.24
N LYS A 16 -16.10 3.00 -5.57
CA LYS A 16 -16.22 3.45 -6.94
C LYS A 16 -14.91 3.38 -7.70
N VAL A 17 -13.82 3.07 -7.02
CA VAL A 17 -12.50 2.99 -7.66
C VAL A 17 -12.00 1.56 -7.50
N HIS A 18 -11.79 0.89 -8.61
CA HIS A 18 -11.29 -0.48 -8.63
C HIS A 18 -12.09 -1.39 -7.70
N PHE A 19 -13.42 -1.17 -7.64
CA PHE A 19 -14.32 -2.03 -6.88
C PHE A 19 -13.93 -2.13 -5.40
N GLY A 20 -13.42 -1.03 -4.86
CA GLY A 20 -13.11 -1.01 -3.44
C GLY A 20 -11.74 -1.55 -3.08
N LYS A 21 -10.88 -1.78 -4.06
CA LYS A 21 -9.50 -2.18 -3.73
C LYS A 21 -8.75 -0.99 -3.16
N PRO A 22 -7.84 -1.23 -2.22
CA PRO A 22 -7.02 -0.14 -1.69
C PRO A 22 -6.17 0.47 -2.79
N CYS A 23 -6.20 1.79 -2.88
CA CYS A 23 -5.43 2.52 -3.87
C CYS A 23 -4.69 3.66 -3.20
N ILE A 24 -3.67 4.16 -3.87
CA ILE A 24 -2.94 5.32 -3.38
C ILE A 24 -3.80 6.55 -3.62
N ALA A 25 -3.92 7.39 -2.61
CA ALA A 25 -4.78 8.58 -2.65
C ALA A 25 -4.48 9.44 -3.87
N ASP A 26 -5.53 9.99 -4.45
CA ASP A 26 -5.44 10.86 -5.62
C ASP A 26 -4.91 10.16 -6.86
N THR A 27 -4.91 8.84 -6.86
CA THR A 27 -4.52 8.07 -8.04
C THR A 27 -5.47 6.91 -8.19
N ARG A 28 -5.30 6.16 -9.29
CA ARG A 28 -6.02 4.90 -9.45
C ARG A 28 -5.06 3.73 -9.38
N ILE A 29 -3.92 3.93 -8.72
CA ILE A 29 -2.89 2.91 -8.62
C ILE A 29 -3.19 2.03 -7.41
N PRO A 30 -3.52 0.76 -7.63
CA PRO A 30 -3.82 -0.13 -6.50
C PRO A 30 -2.57 -0.44 -5.69
N VAL A 31 -2.75 -0.57 -4.39
CA VAL A 31 -1.66 -0.92 -3.50
C VAL A 31 -1.01 -2.23 -3.95
N GLU A 32 -1.84 -3.19 -4.41
CA GLU A 32 -1.29 -4.49 -4.80
C GLU A 32 -0.31 -4.38 -5.95
N ASN A 33 -0.49 -3.40 -6.85
CA ASN A 33 0.46 -3.24 -7.95
C ASN A 33 1.83 -2.80 -7.44
N VAL A 34 1.83 -1.93 -6.45
CA VAL A 34 3.08 -1.49 -5.85
C VAL A 34 3.76 -2.65 -5.13
N LEU A 35 2.97 -3.43 -4.40
CA LEU A 35 3.51 -4.57 -3.66
C LEU A 35 4.10 -5.62 -4.59
N GLU A 36 3.51 -5.78 -5.77
CA GLU A 36 4.06 -6.72 -6.74
C GLU A 36 5.44 -6.29 -7.22
N LEU A 37 5.62 -4.99 -7.40
CA LEU A 37 6.93 -4.51 -7.82
C LEU A 37 7.97 -4.73 -6.73
N ILE A 38 7.58 -4.53 -5.48
CA ILE A 38 8.48 -4.80 -4.37
C ILE A 38 8.84 -6.28 -4.34
N GLN A 39 7.85 -7.14 -4.60
CA GLN A 39 8.06 -8.57 -4.61
C GLN A 39 9.05 -8.97 -5.71
N GLU A 40 9.07 -8.22 -6.79
CA GLU A 40 9.99 -8.48 -7.88
C GLU A 40 11.35 -7.84 -7.67
N ASN A 41 11.58 -7.34 -6.46
CA ASN A 41 12.88 -6.80 -6.11
C ASN A 41 13.17 -5.44 -6.75
N ILE A 42 12.14 -4.71 -7.13
CA ILE A 42 12.29 -3.37 -7.67
C ILE A 42 12.45 -2.42 -6.48
N SER A 43 13.47 -1.58 -6.50
CA SER A 43 13.70 -0.68 -5.38
C SER A 43 12.61 0.39 -5.31
N PHE A 44 12.43 0.96 -4.13
CA PHE A 44 11.45 2.04 -3.96
C PHE A 44 11.75 3.19 -4.91
N THR A 45 13.03 3.54 -5.03
CA THR A 45 13.43 4.61 -5.93
C THR A 45 13.04 4.31 -7.37
N ASP A 46 13.29 3.08 -7.82
CA ASP A 46 12.93 2.72 -9.18
C ASP A 46 11.43 2.72 -9.39
N ILE A 47 10.67 2.33 -8.38
CA ILE A 47 9.22 2.35 -8.51
C ILE A 47 8.74 3.75 -8.82
N VAL A 48 9.23 4.74 -8.09
CA VAL A 48 8.77 6.11 -8.32
C VAL A 48 9.42 6.75 -9.54
N GLU A 49 10.59 6.31 -9.93
CA GLU A 49 11.25 6.95 -11.08
C GLU A 49 10.89 6.31 -12.40
N LYS A 50 10.68 5.00 -12.41
CA LYS A 50 10.49 4.30 -13.66
C LYS A 50 9.10 3.77 -13.89
N TYR A 51 8.35 3.53 -12.82
CA TYR A 51 7.02 2.95 -12.98
C TYR A 51 5.90 3.94 -12.69
N TYR A 52 5.98 4.66 -11.58
CA TYR A 52 4.90 5.56 -11.18
C TYR A 52 5.47 6.90 -10.76
N PRO A 53 5.86 7.72 -11.72
CA PRO A 53 6.53 9.00 -11.38
C PRO A 53 5.66 9.97 -10.61
N ASP A 54 4.35 9.75 -10.57
CA ASP A 54 3.49 10.61 -9.78
C ASP A 54 3.50 10.27 -8.29
N LEU A 55 4.13 9.17 -7.91
CA LEU A 55 4.17 8.76 -6.52
C LEU A 55 5.42 9.24 -5.84
N GLU A 56 5.36 9.27 -4.51
CA GLU A 56 6.50 9.60 -3.69
C GLU A 56 6.95 8.35 -2.96
N ILE A 57 8.19 8.39 -2.47
CA ILE A 57 8.70 7.27 -1.67
C ILE A 57 7.77 6.99 -0.48
N GLU A 58 7.21 8.05 0.11
CA GLU A 58 6.31 7.86 1.24
C GLU A 58 5.06 7.07 0.86
N ASP A 59 4.62 7.18 -0.39
CA ASP A 59 3.49 6.38 -0.85
C ASP A 59 3.85 4.90 -0.88
N ILE A 60 5.08 4.59 -1.28
CA ILE A 60 5.54 3.21 -1.33
C ILE A 60 5.63 2.64 0.07
N LYS A 61 6.15 3.43 1.00
CA LYS A 61 6.23 3.00 2.40
C LYS A 61 4.84 2.77 2.98
N ALA A 62 3.89 3.62 2.59
CA ALA A 62 2.51 3.46 3.07
C ALA A 62 1.91 2.15 2.61
N CYS A 63 2.21 1.76 1.37
CA CYS A 63 1.72 0.48 0.87
C CYS A 63 2.29 -0.68 1.67
N ALA A 64 3.58 -0.63 1.98
CA ALA A 64 4.21 -1.70 2.74
C ALA A 64 3.65 -1.75 4.16
N ARG A 65 3.40 -0.60 4.77
CA ARG A 65 2.84 -0.54 6.10
C ARG A 65 1.42 -1.10 6.13
N TYR A 66 0.64 -0.76 5.13
CA TYR A 66 -0.71 -1.26 5.02
C TYR A 66 -0.69 -2.80 4.94
N ALA A 67 0.19 -3.35 4.13
CA ALA A 67 0.29 -4.80 3.99
C ALA A 67 0.72 -5.44 5.30
N THR A 68 1.64 -4.81 6.01
CA THR A 68 2.11 -5.33 7.29
C THR A 68 0.96 -5.42 8.29
N ASP A 69 0.13 -4.39 8.32
CA ASP A 69 -0.98 -4.38 9.26
C ASP A 69 -2.00 -5.47 8.96
N ILE A 70 -2.23 -5.73 7.68
CA ILE A 70 -3.15 -6.79 7.30
C ILE A 70 -2.59 -8.15 7.70
N VAL A 71 -1.32 -8.38 7.46
CA VAL A 71 -0.70 -9.65 7.79
C VAL A 71 -0.74 -9.88 9.30
N ARG A 72 -0.51 -8.85 10.08
CA ARG A 72 -0.58 -8.98 11.52
C ARG A 72 -1.95 -9.42 11.99
N SER A 73 -2.98 -8.89 11.37
CA SER A 73 -4.34 -9.28 11.70
C SER A 73 -4.56 -10.76 11.41
N GLU A 74 -4.06 -11.21 10.27
CA GLU A 74 -4.26 -12.60 9.90
C GLU A 74 -3.46 -13.55 10.75
N GLU A 75 -2.31 -13.11 11.22
CA GLU A 75 -1.52 -13.94 12.11
C GLU A 75 -2.28 -14.20 13.41
N ILE A 76 -2.96 -13.20 13.90
CA ILE A 76 -3.73 -13.37 15.12
C ILE A 76 -4.82 -14.41 14.90
N HIS A 77 -5.48 -14.34 13.77
CA HIS A 77 -6.51 -15.33 13.45
C HIS A 77 -5.94 -16.72 13.34
N ALA A 78 -4.79 -16.86 12.72
CA ALA A 78 -4.17 -18.16 12.53
C ALA A 78 -3.82 -18.78 13.86
N GLU A 79 -3.39 -17.98 14.81
CA GLU A 79 -3.04 -18.50 16.11
C GLU A 79 -4.25 -18.99 16.87
N LEU A 80 -5.40 -18.43 16.60
CA LEU A 80 -6.60 -18.82 17.29
C LEU A 80 -7.18 -20.12 16.76
N THR A 81 -6.78 -20.53 15.60
CA THR A 81 -7.30 -21.76 15.05
C THR A 81 -6.37 -22.92 15.36
#